data_63a55beea7babd1568625a7fe1a89098
#
_entry.id   63a55beea7babd1568625a7fe1a89098
#
_cell.length_a   1.000
_cell.length_b   1.000
_cell.length_c   1.000
_cell.angle_alpha   90.00
_cell.angle_beta   90.00
_cell.angle_gamma   90.00
#
_symmetry.space_group_name_H-M   'P 1'
#
loop_
_entity.id
_entity.type
_entity.pdbx_description
1 polymer ?
#
loop_
_entity_poly.entity_id
_entity_poly.type
_entity_poly.pdbx_seq_one_letter_code
_entity_poly.pdbx_strand_id
1 'polypeptide(L)'
;MNDFDTFRREAEAALRVALQWFFLAVPMGLLCGFLGTLFHLAVEHATELRAVQPWLLFLLPVAGLLITALYKVTKCEGVGTNNVLRAVQSGEPVSILLVPAIFLGTVLTHLCGGSAGREGAALQMGGSIGWNLGTLLRLKDHDRRTATISGMAAFFSEIGRASCRERV
;
A
#
# COMPACT_ATOMS: atom_id res chain seq x y z
N MET A 1 -2.06 23.20 43.10
CA MET A 1 -2.19 22.07 42.15
C MET A 1 -0.77 21.68 41.80
N ASN A 2 -0.31 20.53 42.28
CA ASN A 2 1.13 20.22 42.32
C ASN A 2 1.66 19.91 40.93
N ASP A 3 2.79 20.50 40.54
CA ASP A 3 3.48 20.27 39.25
C ASP A 3 3.73 18.78 38.99
N PHE A 4 3.88 17.98 40.04
CA PHE A 4 4.05 16.53 39.98
C PHE A 4 2.81 15.78 39.43
N ASP A 5 1.61 16.21 39.81
CA ASP A 5 0.35 15.61 39.34
C ASP A 5 0.10 15.94 37.87
N THR A 6 0.48 17.14 37.45
CA THR A 6 0.43 17.57 36.04
C THR A 6 1.39 16.76 35.19
N PHE A 7 2.63 16.61 35.63
CA PHE A 7 3.65 15.78 34.95
C PHE A 7 3.22 14.31 34.81
N ARG A 8 2.65 13.72 35.86
CA ARG A 8 2.14 12.33 35.80
C ARG A 8 1.03 12.16 34.76
N ARG A 9 0.08 13.09 34.72
CA ARG A 9 -1.03 13.05 33.72
C ARG A 9 -0.53 13.19 32.31
N GLU A 10 0.44 14.07 32.08
CA GLU A 10 1.07 14.22 30.76
C GLU A 10 1.85 12.98 30.36
N ALA A 11 2.60 12.36 31.27
CA ALA A 11 3.34 11.12 31.01
C ALA A 11 2.38 9.94 30.72
N GLU A 12 1.29 9.81 31.46
CA GLU A 12 0.27 8.79 31.21
C GLU A 12 -0.43 8.99 29.86
N ALA A 13 -0.73 10.24 29.48
CA ALA A 13 -1.31 10.56 28.19
C ALA A 13 -0.34 10.24 27.04
N ALA A 14 0.92 10.63 27.17
CA ALA A 14 1.97 10.30 26.19
C ALA A 14 2.17 8.80 26.03
N LEU A 15 2.17 8.05 27.15
CA LEU A 15 2.30 6.60 27.12
C LEU A 15 1.11 5.93 26.39
N ARG A 16 -0.12 6.39 26.64
CA ARG A 16 -1.31 5.86 25.92
C ARG A 16 -1.22 6.09 24.42
N VAL A 17 -0.81 7.29 24.01
CA VAL A 17 -0.61 7.62 22.60
C VAL A 17 0.49 6.75 22.00
N ALA A 18 1.62 6.60 22.67
CA ALA A 18 2.72 5.75 22.21
C ALA A 18 2.29 4.29 22.05
N LEU A 19 1.56 3.74 23.02
CA LEU A 19 1.01 2.38 22.94
C LEU A 19 0.02 2.23 21.78
N GLN A 20 -0.87 3.19 21.57
CA GLN A 20 -1.81 3.18 20.46
C GLN A 20 -1.08 3.11 19.11
N TRP A 21 -0.07 3.95 18.92
CA TRP A 21 0.74 3.95 17.70
C TRP A 21 1.61 2.71 17.55
N PHE A 22 2.11 2.15 18.64
CA PHE A 22 2.82 0.88 18.61
C PHE A 22 1.93 -0.27 18.12
N PHE A 23 0.72 -0.40 18.68
CA PHE A 23 -0.25 -1.42 18.25
C PHE A 23 -0.76 -1.23 16.83
N LEU A 24 -0.66 -0.03 16.28
CA LEU A 24 -0.95 0.24 14.87
C LEU A 24 0.25 -0.08 13.98
N ALA A 25 1.45 0.34 14.38
CA ALA A 25 2.67 0.24 13.56
C ALA A 25 3.10 -1.22 13.34
N VAL A 26 2.98 -2.08 14.35
CA VAL A 26 3.39 -3.49 14.25
C VAL A 26 2.58 -4.25 13.19
N PRO A 27 1.22 -4.31 13.24
CA PRO A 27 0.46 -5.01 12.21
C PRO A 27 0.58 -4.34 10.84
N MET A 28 0.68 -3.02 10.79
CA MET A 28 0.89 -2.31 9.53
C MET A 28 2.24 -2.68 8.90
N GLY A 29 3.31 -2.68 9.67
CA GLY A 29 4.64 -3.06 9.20
C GLY A 29 4.70 -4.52 8.72
N LEU A 30 4.06 -5.44 9.46
CA LEU A 30 3.97 -6.85 9.07
C LEU A 30 3.18 -7.04 7.77
N LEU A 31 2.02 -6.39 7.64
CA LEU A 31 1.18 -6.49 6.44
C LEU A 31 1.87 -5.84 5.23
N CYS A 32 2.39 -4.63 5.38
CA CYS A 32 3.08 -3.94 4.29
C CYS A 32 4.38 -4.66 3.89
N GLY A 33 5.14 -5.17 4.86
CA GLY A 33 6.35 -5.94 4.60
C GLY A 33 6.06 -7.25 3.88
N PHE A 34 5.10 -8.04 4.37
CA PHE A 34 4.71 -9.29 3.75
C PHE A 34 4.17 -9.09 2.32
N LEU A 35 3.18 -8.19 2.16
CA LEU A 35 2.59 -7.92 0.85
C LEU A 35 3.59 -7.24 -0.10
N GLY A 36 4.46 -6.37 0.41
CA GLY A 36 5.49 -5.72 -0.38
C GLY A 36 6.52 -6.70 -0.92
N THR A 37 7.00 -7.62 -0.07
CA THR A 37 7.91 -8.70 -0.49
C THR A 37 7.24 -9.62 -1.50
N LEU A 38 5.99 -10.02 -1.26
CA LEU A 38 5.24 -10.86 -2.19
C LEU A 38 5.03 -10.17 -3.54
N PHE A 39 4.71 -8.87 -3.52
CA PHE A 39 4.56 -8.06 -4.72
C PHE A 39 5.87 -7.96 -5.52
N HIS A 40 6.98 -7.71 -4.83
CA HIS A 40 8.30 -7.64 -5.46
C HIS A 40 8.65 -8.96 -6.16
N LEU A 41 8.56 -10.08 -5.45
CA LEU A 41 8.85 -11.40 -6.00
C LEU A 41 7.92 -11.77 -7.18
N ALA A 42 6.64 -11.41 -7.09
CA ALA A 42 5.69 -11.68 -8.16
C ALA A 42 6.01 -10.88 -9.43
N VAL A 43 6.39 -9.61 -9.30
CA VAL A 43 6.77 -8.75 -10.43
C VAL A 43 8.11 -9.19 -11.03
N GLU A 44 9.09 -9.56 -10.20
CA GLU A 44 10.39 -10.07 -10.63
C GLU A 44 10.19 -11.36 -11.43
N HIS A 45 9.48 -12.33 -10.89
CA HIS A 45 9.20 -13.59 -11.57
C HIS A 45 8.41 -13.42 -12.88
N ALA A 46 7.43 -12.51 -12.91
CA ALA A 46 6.70 -12.17 -14.13
C ALA A 46 7.62 -11.58 -15.19
N THR A 47 8.57 -10.75 -14.80
CA THR A 47 9.56 -10.14 -15.71
C THR A 47 10.55 -11.18 -16.25
N GLU A 48 11.01 -12.11 -15.42
CA GLU A 48 11.87 -13.22 -15.83
C GLU A 48 11.17 -14.16 -16.81
N LEU A 49 9.93 -14.55 -16.50
CA LEU A 49 9.12 -15.39 -17.41
C LEU A 49 8.96 -14.75 -18.79
N ARG A 50 8.72 -13.44 -18.82
CA ARG A 50 8.64 -12.70 -20.08
C ARG A 50 9.98 -12.70 -20.84
N ALA A 51 11.11 -12.61 -20.14
CA ALA A 51 12.43 -12.64 -20.77
C ALA A 51 12.71 -13.97 -21.47
N VAL A 52 12.21 -15.07 -20.88
CA VAL A 52 12.32 -16.42 -21.47
C VAL A 52 11.30 -16.64 -22.58
N GLN A 53 10.14 -16.01 -22.52
CA GLN A 53 9.01 -16.23 -23.43
C GLN A 53 8.54 -14.92 -24.10
N PRO A 54 9.24 -14.43 -25.13
CA PRO A 54 8.92 -13.13 -25.77
C PRO A 54 7.52 -13.04 -26.38
N TRP A 55 6.90 -14.18 -26.72
CA TRP A 55 5.57 -14.24 -27.31
C TRP A 55 4.47 -13.72 -26.37
N LEU A 56 4.73 -13.66 -25.04
CA LEU A 56 3.81 -13.07 -24.04
C LEU A 56 3.48 -11.60 -24.35
N LEU A 57 4.34 -10.91 -25.11
CA LEU A 57 4.08 -9.54 -25.55
C LEU A 57 2.79 -9.40 -26.38
N PHE A 58 2.48 -10.41 -27.20
CA PHE A 58 1.26 -10.40 -28.02
C PHE A 58 -0.02 -10.54 -27.18
N LEU A 59 0.09 -10.98 -25.92
CA LEU A 59 -1.02 -11.06 -24.97
C LEU A 59 -1.32 -9.73 -24.28
N LEU A 60 -0.54 -8.68 -24.52
CA LEU A 60 -0.74 -7.36 -23.88
C LEU A 60 -2.17 -6.81 -24.07
N PRO A 61 -2.83 -6.88 -25.25
CA PRO A 61 -4.21 -6.43 -25.40
C PRO A 61 -5.19 -7.24 -24.54
N VAL A 62 -4.99 -8.54 -24.44
CA VAL A 62 -5.82 -9.44 -23.61
C VAL A 62 -5.63 -9.11 -22.12
N ALA A 63 -4.38 -8.90 -21.71
CA ALA A 63 -4.06 -8.48 -20.36
C ALA A 63 -4.74 -7.13 -20.01
N GLY A 64 -4.74 -6.16 -20.94
CA GLY A 64 -5.44 -4.89 -20.77
C GLY A 64 -6.95 -5.07 -20.55
N LEU A 65 -7.60 -5.96 -21.29
CA LEU A 65 -9.01 -6.28 -21.10
C LEU A 65 -9.27 -6.94 -19.73
N LEU A 66 -8.42 -7.88 -19.33
CA LEU A 66 -8.51 -8.54 -18.02
C LEU A 66 -8.32 -7.56 -16.86
N ILE A 67 -7.34 -6.66 -16.98
CA ILE A 67 -7.11 -5.61 -15.99
C ILE A 67 -8.33 -4.68 -15.89
N THR A 68 -8.88 -4.25 -17.02
CA THR A 68 -10.08 -3.41 -17.05
C THR A 68 -11.27 -4.13 -16.40
N ALA A 69 -11.48 -5.40 -16.71
CA ALA A 69 -12.51 -6.22 -16.08
C ALA A 69 -12.29 -6.35 -14.57
N LEU A 70 -11.05 -6.57 -14.13
CA LEU A 70 -10.67 -6.65 -12.72
C LEU A 70 -11.03 -5.34 -11.97
N TYR A 71 -10.67 -4.18 -12.55
CA TYR A 71 -10.99 -2.88 -11.96
C TYR A 71 -12.50 -2.61 -11.92
N LYS A 72 -13.25 -3.08 -12.90
CA LYS A 72 -14.74 -3.03 -12.88
C LYS A 72 -15.34 -3.87 -11.76
N VAL A 73 -14.91 -5.11 -11.64
CA VAL A 73 -15.40 -6.04 -10.61
C VAL A 73 -15.08 -5.53 -9.21
N THR A 74 -13.87 -4.99 -9.00
CA THR A 74 -13.44 -4.42 -7.72
C THR A 74 -14.01 -3.03 -7.44
N LYS A 75 -14.73 -2.43 -8.40
CA LYS A 75 -15.24 -1.04 -8.34
C LYS A 75 -14.14 0.00 -8.06
N CYS A 76 -12.95 -0.27 -8.56
CA CYS A 76 -11.78 0.59 -8.42
C CYS A 76 -11.47 1.36 -9.72
N GLU A 77 -12.45 1.50 -10.63
CA GLU A 77 -12.27 2.25 -11.88
C GLU A 77 -11.92 3.71 -11.60
N GLY A 78 -10.91 4.20 -12.30
CA GLY A 78 -10.44 5.58 -12.15
C GLY A 78 -9.76 5.89 -10.81
N VAL A 79 -9.61 4.89 -9.94
CA VAL A 79 -8.89 5.06 -8.67
C VAL A 79 -7.39 4.98 -8.95
N GLY A 80 -6.68 6.05 -8.65
CA GLY A 80 -5.24 6.15 -8.80
C GLY A 80 -4.57 6.73 -7.57
N THR A 81 -3.28 7.04 -7.65
CA THR A 81 -2.51 7.63 -6.56
C THR A 81 -3.15 8.91 -6.01
N ASN A 82 -3.76 9.73 -6.89
CA ASN A 82 -4.46 10.95 -6.48
C ASN A 82 -5.64 10.70 -5.53
N ASN A 83 -6.32 9.56 -5.65
CA ASN A 83 -7.43 9.21 -4.76
C ASN A 83 -6.93 8.87 -3.36
N VAL A 84 -5.79 8.17 -3.27
CA VAL A 84 -5.15 7.89 -1.99
C VAL A 84 -4.61 9.18 -1.34
N LEU A 85 -4.07 10.10 -2.14
CA LEU A 85 -3.67 11.42 -1.65
C LEU A 85 -4.86 12.25 -1.16
N ARG A 86 -6.03 12.16 -1.81
CA ARG A 86 -7.27 12.77 -1.31
C ARG A 86 -7.73 12.17 0.01
N ALA A 87 -7.56 10.86 0.21
CA ALA A 87 -7.84 10.24 1.49
C ALA A 87 -7.03 10.88 2.63
N VAL A 88 -5.77 11.22 2.36
CA VAL A 88 -4.92 11.94 3.31
C VAL A 88 -5.39 13.39 3.52
N GLN A 89 -5.75 14.09 2.45
CA GLN A 89 -6.11 15.53 2.51
C GLN A 89 -7.53 15.76 3.02
N SER A 90 -8.52 15.11 2.41
CA SER A 90 -9.96 15.33 2.66
C SER A 90 -10.64 14.22 3.46
N GLY A 91 -9.97 13.11 3.72
CA GLY A 91 -10.56 12.01 4.48
C GLY A 91 -11.50 11.14 3.66
N GLU A 92 -11.36 11.12 2.33
CA GLU A 92 -12.13 10.24 1.46
C GLU A 92 -11.79 8.77 1.70
N PRO A 93 -12.78 7.86 1.71
CA PRO A 93 -12.52 6.43 1.96
C PRO A 93 -11.75 5.78 0.81
N VAL A 94 -10.80 4.92 1.17
CA VAL A 94 -10.05 4.09 0.21
C VAL A 94 -10.46 2.63 0.38
N SER A 95 -10.89 2.00 -0.71
CA SER A 95 -11.29 0.59 -0.69
C SER A 95 -10.09 -0.34 -0.49
N ILE A 96 -10.25 -1.36 0.37
CA ILE A 96 -9.25 -2.42 0.53
C ILE A 96 -9.09 -3.27 -0.74
N LEU A 97 -10.12 -3.34 -1.58
CA LEU A 97 -10.10 -4.08 -2.85
C LEU A 97 -9.11 -3.48 -3.86
N LEU A 98 -8.66 -2.25 -3.61
CA LEU A 98 -7.61 -1.61 -4.40
C LEU A 98 -6.29 -2.39 -4.31
N VAL A 99 -5.98 -3.02 -3.16
CA VAL A 99 -4.74 -3.79 -2.97
C VAL A 99 -4.63 -4.95 -3.95
N PRO A 100 -5.56 -5.92 -3.99
CA PRO A 100 -5.48 -7.03 -4.95
C PRO A 100 -5.64 -6.56 -6.40
N ALA A 101 -6.42 -5.51 -6.68
CA ALA A 101 -6.59 -4.98 -8.02
C ALA A 101 -5.26 -4.43 -8.59
N ILE A 102 -4.54 -3.63 -7.82
CA ILE A 102 -3.24 -3.08 -8.22
C ILE A 102 -2.18 -4.17 -8.28
N PHE A 103 -2.16 -5.07 -7.29
CA PHE A 103 -1.22 -6.19 -7.25
C PHE A 103 -1.31 -7.02 -8.55
N LEU A 104 -2.49 -7.55 -8.83
CA LEU A 104 -2.71 -8.40 -10.01
C LEU A 104 -2.55 -7.61 -11.32
N GLY A 105 -3.06 -6.38 -11.39
CA GLY A 105 -2.92 -5.53 -12.55
C GLY A 105 -1.46 -5.22 -12.90
N THR A 106 -0.64 -4.94 -11.89
CA THR A 106 0.78 -4.65 -12.10
C THR A 106 1.57 -5.90 -12.51
N VAL A 107 1.34 -7.03 -11.84
CA VAL A 107 1.99 -8.31 -12.18
C VAL A 107 1.63 -8.72 -13.61
N LEU A 108 0.35 -8.66 -13.98
CA LEU A 108 -0.11 -9.01 -15.32
C LEU A 108 0.47 -8.07 -16.39
N THR A 109 0.58 -6.79 -16.10
CA THR A 109 1.23 -5.81 -16.99
C THR A 109 2.69 -6.17 -17.24
N HIS A 110 3.47 -6.49 -16.20
CA HIS A 110 4.87 -6.86 -16.34
C HIS A 110 5.05 -8.21 -17.07
N LEU A 111 4.17 -9.17 -16.79
CA LEU A 111 4.18 -10.47 -17.47
C LEU A 111 3.99 -10.32 -18.98
N CYS A 112 3.12 -9.42 -19.42
CA CYS A 112 2.87 -9.16 -20.84
C CYS A 112 3.81 -8.10 -21.46
N GLY A 113 4.84 -7.64 -20.74
CA GLY A 113 5.86 -6.74 -21.26
C GLY A 113 5.48 -5.26 -21.24
N GLY A 114 4.36 -4.90 -20.59
CA GLY A 114 4.04 -3.52 -20.30
C GLY A 114 4.92 -2.98 -19.17
N SER A 115 5.02 -1.64 -19.09
CA SER A 115 5.73 -0.95 -18.00
C SER A 115 4.71 -0.29 -17.07
N ALA A 116 4.64 -0.77 -15.84
CA ALA A 116 3.84 -0.17 -14.78
C ALA A 116 4.76 0.30 -13.63
N GLY A 117 4.51 1.50 -13.12
CA GLY A 117 5.32 2.07 -12.05
C GLY A 117 5.10 1.32 -10.73
N ARG A 118 6.13 0.64 -10.24
CA ARG A 118 6.10 -0.09 -8.95
C ARG A 118 5.89 0.87 -7.76
N GLU A 119 6.45 2.07 -7.83
CA GLU A 119 6.37 3.08 -6.78
C GLU A 119 4.94 3.60 -6.57
N GLY A 120 4.24 3.93 -7.67
CA GLY A 120 2.83 4.34 -7.61
C GLY A 120 1.93 3.23 -7.07
N ALA A 121 2.15 1.99 -7.47
CA ALA A 121 1.46 0.81 -6.95
C ALA A 121 1.70 0.65 -5.43
N ALA A 122 2.95 0.80 -4.97
CA ALA A 122 3.32 0.73 -3.56
C ALA A 122 2.59 1.76 -2.70
N LEU A 123 2.55 3.02 -3.16
CA LEU A 123 1.85 4.10 -2.46
C LEU A 123 0.36 3.82 -2.34
N GLN A 124 -0.27 3.33 -3.40
CA GLN A 124 -1.70 3.04 -3.41
C GLN A 124 -2.05 1.84 -2.51
N MET A 125 -1.28 0.75 -2.59
CA MET A 125 -1.50 -0.43 -1.73
C MET A 125 -1.24 -0.09 -0.27
N GLY A 126 -0.12 0.55 0.05
CA GLY A 126 0.20 0.96 1.41
C GLY A 126 -0.82 1.93 2.01
N GLY A 127 -1.25 2.92 1.23
CA GLY A 127 -2.28 3.86 1.66
C GLY A 127 -3.64 3.20 1.90
N SER A 128 -4.04 2.25 1.03
CA SER A 128 -5.26 1.47 1.23
C SER A 128 -5.20 0.61 2.49
N ILE A 129 -4.07 -0.06 2.75
CA ILE A 129 -3.87 -0.84 3.98
C ILE A 129 -3.94 0.07 5.21
N GLY A 130 -3.22 1.20 5.20
CA GLY A 130 -3.19 2.15 6.31
C GLY A 130 -4.57 2.73 6.63
N TRP A 131 -5.33 3.13 5.60
CA TRP A 131 -6.70 3.63 5.75
C TRP A 131 -7.63 2.59 6.39
N ASN A 132 -7.63 1.37 5.85
CA ASN A 132 -8.54 0.32 6.31
C ASN A 132 -8.16 -0.20 7.69
N LEU A 133 -6.86 -0.30 8.02
CA LEU A 133 -6.41 -0.66 9.36
C LEU A 133 -6.79 0.42 10.37
N GLY A 134 -6.64 1.71 10.02
CA GLY A 134 -7.09 2.82 10.84
C GLY A 134 -8.60 2.81 11.06
N THR A 135 -9.38 2.43 10.07
CA THR A 135 -10.83 2.28 10.16
C THR A 135 -11.21 1.09 11.05
N LEU A 136 -10.53 -0.05 10.90
CA LEU A 136 -10.75 -1.25 11.71
C LEU A 136 -10.49 -0.98 13.21
N LEU A 137 -9.45 -0.20 13.51
CA LEU A 137 -9.09 0.21 14.86
C LEU A 137 -9.91 1.42 15.36
N ARG A 138 -10.89 1.87 14.59
CA ARG A 138 -11.78 3.00 14.92
C ARG A 138 -11.03 4.27 15.28
N LEU A 139 -9.95 4.57 14.59
CA LEU A 139 -9.18 5.78 14.80
C LEU A 139 -10.00 7.01 14.39
N LYS A 140 -9.71 8.14 15.04
CA LYS A 140 -10.25 9.46 14.65
C LYS A 140 -9.75 9.83 13.25
N ASP A 141 -10.46 10.73 12.58
CA ASP A 141 -10.15 11.12 11.20
C ASP A 141 -8.70 11.58 11.02
N HIS A 142 -8.18 12.37 11.95
CA HIS A 142 -6.79 12.83 11.94
C HIS A 142 -5.80 11.65 12.04
N ASP A 143 -6.01 10.75 12.99
CA ASP A 143 -5.14 9.60 13.23
C ASP A 143 -5.22 8.59 12.06
N ARG A 144 -6.40 8.45 11.43
CA ARG A 144 -6.59 7.61 10.27
C ARG A 144 -5.82 8.14 9.03
N ARG A 145 -5.78 9.47 8.84
CA ARG A 145 -4.93 10.09 7.81
C ARG A 145 -3.46 9.81 8.06
N THR A 146 -3.01 9.94 9.31
CA THR A 146 -1.63 9.62 9.71
C THR A 146 -1.32 8.14 9.47
N ALA A 147 -2.25 7.22 9.80
CA ALA A 147 -2.12 5.80 9.52
C ALA A 147 -2.00 5.52 8.00
N THR A 148 -2.75 6.27 7.17
CA THR A 148 -2.66 6.16 5.70
C THR A 148 -1.27 6.55 5.21
N ILE A 149 -0.73 7.68 5.66
CA ILE A 149 0.64 8.12 5.31
C ILE A 149 1.67 7.11 5.77
N SER A 150 1.52 6.58 7.00
CA SER A 150 2.43 5.57 7.55
C SER A 150 2.42 4.28 6.73
N GLY A 151 1.24 3.84 6.27
CA GLY A 151 1.11 2.70 5.37
C GLY A 151 1.77 2.93 4.02
N MET A 152 1.58 4.12 3.42
CA MET A 152 2.26 4.53 2.18
C MET A 152 3.78 4.46 2.34
N ALA A 153 4.32 5.04 3.42
CA ALA A 153 5.75 5.05 3.71
C ALA A 153 6.31 3.64 3.96
N ALA A 154 5.59 2.81 4.72
CA ALA A 154 6.00 1.44 5.03
C ALA A 154 6.10 0.58 3.76
N PHE A 155 5.09 0.62 2.90
CA PHE A 155 5.09 -0.16 1.65
C PHE A 155 6.14 0.37 0.66
N PHE A 156 6.26 1.69 0.54
CA PHE A 156 7.26 2.31 -0.34
C PHE A 156 8.69 1.98 0.07
N SER A 157 8.97 1.95 1.37
CA SER A 157 10.31 1.62 1.89
C SER A 157 10.71 0.18 1.56
N GLU A 158 9.75 -0.76 1.52
CA GLU A 158 10.00 -2.15 1.15
C GLU A 158 10.38 -2.29 -0.33
N ILE A 159 9.63 -1.63 -1.22
CA ILE A 159 9.92 -1.63 -2.65
C ILE A 159 11.25 -0.93 -2.96
N GLY A 160 11.53 0.19 -2.29
CA GLY A 160 12.80 0.91 -2.41
C GLY A 160 14.01 0.07 -2.00
N ARG A 161 13.91 -0.67 -0.90
CA ARG A 161 14.94 -1.59 -0.42
C ARG A 161 15.21 -2.71 -1.42
N ALA A 162 14.15 -3.30 -1.97
CA ALA A 162 14.26 -4.34 -2.98
C ALA A 162 15.00 -3.84 -4.24
N SER A 163 14.62 -2.66 -4.77
CA SER A 163 15.27 -2.05 -5.93
C SER A 163 16.74 -1.68 -5.69
N CYS A 164 17.13 -1.34 -4.47
CA CYS A 164 18.55 -1.10 -4.13
C CYS A 164 19.35 -2.39 -4.15
N ARG A 165 18.77 -3.51 -3.75
CA ARG A 165 19.42 -4.82 -3.70
C ARG A 165 19.70 -5.39 -5.10
N GLU A 166 18.86 -5.13 -6.07
CA GLU A 166 19.04 -5.57 -7.47
C GLU A 166 20.21 -4.88 -8.18
N ARG A 167 20.71 -3.73 -7.66
CA ARG A 167 21.78 -2.94 -8.28
C ARG A 167 23.20 -3.27 -7.76
N VAL A 168 23.32 -4.16 -6.79
CA VAL A 168 24.61 -4.60 -6.20
C VAL A 168 24.93 -6.00 -6.66
#